data_d0be7bfba2537080b96cb321aa8fc78b
#
_entry.id   d0be7bfba2537080b96cb321aa8fc78b
#
_cell.length_a   1.000
_cell.length_b   1.000
_cell.length_c   1.000
_cell.angle_alpha   90.00
_cell.angle_beta   90.00
_cell.angle_gamma   90.00
#
_symmetry.space_group_name_H-M   'P 1'
#
loop_
_entity.id
_entity.type
_entity.pdbx_description
1 polymer ?
#
loop_
_entity_poly.entity_id
_entity_poly.type
_entity_poly.pdbx_seq_one_letter_code
_entity_poly.pdbx_strand_id
1 'polypeptide(L)'
;HHFWNLSLGKHPWLDGRHMIDEFRYGDYGSIRRDYLLEDYKRDSAGHDVVKTIHMETEWDPSDPVGETKWLHRFHDQTGYPHAVVAQAWFDRADIAEVLAGHAAYPLIRSVRQKPTAANSPKAFEAGASGSMADPAFRDGYQHLKRHGMHYDLQTPWWHLGEAADLAR
;
A
#
# COMPACT_ATOMS: atom_id res chain seq x y z
N HIS A 1 -0.22 8.38 7.17
CA HIS A 1 -1.61 8.69 6.84
C HIS A 1 -2.00 8.14 5.46
N HIS A 2 -3.27 8.27 5.15
CA HIS A 2 -3.84 7.97 3.84
C HIS A 2 -4.57 9.21 3.32
N PHE A 3 -4.54 9.43 2.01
CA PHE A 3 -5.46 10.31 1.31
C PHE A 3 -6.25 9.49 0.31
N TRP A 4 -7.53 9.77 0.16
CA TRP A 4 -8.36 9.20 -0.90
C TRP A 4 -9.45 10.18 -1.33
N ASN A 5 -9.82 10.09 -2.60
CA ASN A 5 -10.92 10.83 -3.20
C ASN A 5 -11.84 9.83 -3.91
N LEU A 6 -12.99 9.58 -3.36
CA LEU A 6 -13.93 8.57 -3.86
C LEU A 6 -14.53 8.96 -5.22
N SER A 7 -14.56 10.27 -5.55
CA SER A 7 -15.05 10.72 -6.85
C SER A 7 -14.20 10.23 -8.02
N LEU A 8 -12.97 9.80 -7.78
CA LEU A 8 -12.10 9.21 -8.79
C LEU A 8 -12.52 7.78 -9.18
N GLY A 9 -13.36 7.10 -8.38
CA GLY A 9 -13.77 5.73 -8.61
C GLY A 9 -12.60 4.73 -8.58
N LYS A 10 -11.55 5.01 -7.82
CA LYS A 10 -10.31 4.22 -7.78
C LYS A 10 -10.07 3.46 -6.47
N HIS A 11 -11.02 3.52 -5.54
CA HIS A 11 -10.97 2.82 -4.25
C HIS A 11 -12.17 1.89 -4.11
N PRO A 12 -12.18 0.72 -4.79
CA PRO A 12 -13.35 -0.14 -4.88
C PRO A 12 -13.84 -0.68 -3.54
N TRP A 13 -12.95 -0.79 -2.53
CA TRP A 13 -13.31 -1.21 -1.19
C TRP A 13 -13.99 -0.12 -0.35
N LEU A 14 -13.82 1.17 -0.70
CA LEU A 14 -14.44 2.32 -0.04
C LEU A 14 -15.72 2.78 -0.73
N ASP A 15 -15.83 2.65 -2.06
CA ASP A 15 -16.96 3.15 -2.83
C ASP A 15 -18.17 2.19 -2.89
N GLY A 16 -18.04 1.01 -2.29
CA GLY A 16 -19.10 0.03 -2.17
C GLY A 16 -19.16 -1.01 -3.28
N ARG A 17 -18.24 -0.98 -4.26
CA ARG A 17 -18.18 -1.99 -5.33
C ARG A 17 -17.64 -3.33 -4.83
N HIS A 18 -16.69 -3.29 -3.88
CA HIS A 18 -16.09 -4.47 -3.26
C HIS A 18 -16.06 -4.27 -1.74
N MET A 19 -17.20 -4.50 -1.10
CA MET A 19 -17.29 -4.40 0.37
C MET A 19 -16.47 -5.49 1.03
N ILE A 20 -15.78 -5.14 2.11
CA ILE A 20 -15.09 -6.09 2.97
C ILE A 20 -16.08 -6.53 4.05
N ASP A 21 -16.61 -7.76 3.92
CA ASP A 21 -17.65 -8.27 4.82
C ASP A 21 -17.16 -8.40 6.27
N GLU A 22 -15.91 -8.83 6.46
CA GLU A 22 -15.28 -8.98 7.77
C GLU A 22 -14.04 -8.08 7.88
N PHE A 23 -14.26 -6.76 7.98
CA PHE A 23 -13.14 -5.86 8.18
C PHE A 23 -12.60 -6.00 9.61
N ARG A 24 -11.29 -6.26 9.71
CA ARG A 24 -10.62 -6.59 10.99
C ARG A 24 -10.82 -5.56 12.12
N TYR A 25 -11.18 -4.35 11.77
CA TYR A 25 -11.38 -3.25 12.72
C TYR A 25 -12.86 -2.93 12.95
N GLY A 26 -13.77 -3.79 12.50
CA GLY A 26 -15.21 -3.63 12.62
C GLY A 26 -15.83 -2.81 11.50
N ASP A 27 -16.93 -2.11 11.80
CA ASP A 27 -17.62 -1.27 10.82
C ASP A 27 -16.71 -0.11 10.35
N TYR A 28 -16.48 -0.03 9.06
CA TYR A 28 -15.68 1.03 8.43
C TYR A 28 -16.50 2.05 7.65
N GLY A 29 -17.82 2.08 7.86
CA GLY A 29 -18.73 3.02 7.20
C GLY A 29 -18.29 4.48 7.38
N SER A 30 -17.75 4.83 8.54
CA SER A 30 -17.32 6.19 8.86
C SER A 30 -16.16 6.71 8.01
N ILE A 31 -15.31 5.84 7.44
CA ILE A 31 -14.19 6.21 6.57
C ILE A 31 -14.53 6.18 5.08
N ARG A 32 -15.74 5.75 4.72
CA ARG A 32 -16.23 5.71 3.34
C ARG A 32 -16.69 7.10 2.85
N ARG A 33 -15.79 8.05 2.90
CA ARG A 33 -15.94 9.44 2.47
C ARG A 33 -14.59 9.94 1.96
N ASP A 34 -14.56 11.06 1.26
CA ASP A 34 -13.30 11.70 0.91
C ASP A 34 -12.49 12.03 2.17
N TYR A 35 -11.19 11.82 2.10
CA TYR A 35 -10.24 12.23 3.13
C TYR A 35 -9.02 12.85 2.46
N LEU A 36 -8.96 14.18 2.47
CA LEU A 36 -7.96 14.96 1.77
C LEU A 36 -7.18 15.86 2.75
N LEU A 37 -6.37 16.77 2.22
CA LEU A 37 -5.47 17.58 3.03
C LEU A 37 -6.18 18.41 4.11
N GLU A 38 -7.33 18.99 3.79
CA GLU A 38 -8.06 19.81 4.77
C GLU A 38 -8.64 18.96 5.93
N ASP A 39 -9.07 17.72 5.64
CA ASP A 39 -9.46 16.76 6.68
C ASP A 39 -8.27 16.43 7.57
N TYR A 40 -7.12 16.11 6.93
CA TYR A 40 -5.89 15.80 7.65
C TYR A 40 -5.41 16.95 8.54
N LYS A 41 -5.42 18.18 8.03
CA LYS A 41 -5.04 19.38 8.81
C LYS A 41 -5.97 19.61 10.00
N ARG A 42 -7.27 19.43 9.79
CA ARG A 42 -8.27 19.54 10.87
C ARG A 42 -8.01 18.48 11.95
N ASP A 43 -7.81 17.22 11.55
CA ASP A 43 -7.64 16.09 12.47
C ASP A 43 -6.27 16.11 13.17
N SER A 44 -5.26 16.72 12.56
CA SER A 44 -3.94 16.92 13.13
C SER A 44 -3.77 18.28 13.85
N ALA A 45 -4.85 19.07 13.98
CA ALA A 45 -4.80 20.34 14.67
C ALA A 45 -4.29 20.17 16.10
N GLY A 46 -3.33 21.02 16.51
CA GLY A 46 -2.67 20.92 17.81
C GLY A 46 -1.38 20.09 17.82
N HIS A 47 -1.01 19.49 16.69
CA HIS A 47 0.28 18.82 16.48
C HIS A 47 1.16 19.62 15.53
N ASP A 48 2.46 19.71 15.82
CA ASP A 48 3.45 20.31 14.92
C ASP A 48 3.92 19.27 13.89
N VAL A 49 3.11 19.07 12.84
CA VAL A 49 3.40 18.10 11.77
C VAL A 49 4.27 18.77 10.72
N VAL A 50 5.55 18.46 10.72
CA VAL A 50 6.54 19.06 9.80
C VAL A 50 6.64 18.30 8.46
N LYS A 51 6.40 17.00 8.43
CA LYS A 51 6.41 16.14 7.21
C LYS A 51 5.44 15.00 7.33
N THR A 52 5.00 14.49 6.17
CA THR A 52 4.06 13.37 6.10
C THR A 52 4.51 12.33 5.07
N ILE A 53 4.15 11.08 5.35
CA ILE A 53 4.29 9.97 4.41
C ILE A 53 2.90 9.41 4.13
N HIS A 54 2.52 9.39 2.85
CA HIS A 54 1.32 8.68 2.42
C HIS A 54 1.62 7.19 2.31
N MET A 55 0.78 6.38 2.92
CA MET A 55 0.75 4.94 2.75
C MET A 55 -0.33 4.58 1.74
N GLU A 56 -0.05 3.70 0.78
CA GLU A 56 -0.98 3.24 -0.24
C GLU A 56 -2.38 2.91 0.32
N THR A 57 -3.41 3.04 -0.50
CA THR A 57 -4.82 2.93 -0.07
C THR A 57 -5.60 1.87 -0.83
N GLU A 58 -4.94 0.81 -1.29
CA GLU A 58 -5.57 -0.25 -2.09
C GLU A 58 -6.31 0.32 -3.31
N TRP A 59 -5.56 1.08 -4.10
CA TRP A 59 -6.01 1.62 -5.37
C TRP A 59 -6.39 0.51 -6.35
N ASP A 60 -7.22 0.83 -7.32
CA ASP A 60 -7.68 -0.08 -8.38
C ASP A 60 -6.51 -0.84 -9.04
N PRO A 61 -6.43 -2.18 -8.90
CA PRO A 61 -5.32 -2.98 -9.44
C PRO A 61 -5.16 -2.94 -10.96
N SER A 62 -6.18 -2.48 -11.68
CA SER A 62 -6.11 -2.31 -13.14
C SER A 62 -5.30 -1.08 -13.55
N ASP A 63 -4.98 -0.20 -12.60
CA ASP A 63 -4.19 1.02 -12.79
C ASP A 63 -3.09 1.13 -11.71
N PRO A 64 -2.12 0.20 -11.72
CA PRO A 64 -1.22 -0.03 -10.57
C PRO A 64 -0.33 1.16 -10.21
N VAL A 65 -0.09 2.10 -11.13
CA VAL A 65 0.70 3.32 -10.90
C VAL A 65 -0.19 4.56 -10.76
N GLY A 66 -1.51 4.39 -10.84
CA GLY A 66 -2.47 5.50 -10.84
C GLY A 66 -2.46 6.33 -9.57
N GLU A 67 -2.41 5.69 -8.40
CA GLU A 67 -2.31 6.38 -7.11
C GLU A 67 -1.05 7.25 -7.03
N THR A 68 0.10 6.70 -7.45
CA THR A 68 1.37 7.44 -7.50
C THR A 68 1.26 8.69 -8.36
N LYS A 69 0.69 8.59 -9.56
CA LYS A 69 0.47 9.72 -10.46
C LYS A 69 -0.46 10.77 -9.85
N TRP A 70 -1.52 10.32 -9.20
CA TRP A 70 -2.47 11.20 -8.54
C TRP A 70 -1.82 11.94 -7.37
N LEU A 71 -1.08 11.25 -6.50
CA LEU A 71 -0.40 11.83 -5.34
C LEU A 71 0.69 12.83 -5.73
N HIS A 72 1.38 12.63 -6.86
CA HIS A 72 2.35 13.62 -7.34
C HIS A 72 1.67 14.91 -7.79
N ARG A 73 0.59 14.80 -8.57
CA ARG A 73 -0.21 15.99 -8.92
C ARG A 73 -0.80 16.69 -7.69
N PHE A 74 -1.22 15.91 -6.71
CA PHE A 74 -1.71 16.44 -5.43
C PHE A 74 -0.60 17.15 -4.65
N HIS A 75 0.60 16.59 -4.63
CA HIS A 75 1.78 17.23 -4.05
C HIS A 75 2.15 18.55 -4.74
N ASP A 76 2.15 18.57 -6.07
CA ASP A 76 2.47 19.78 -6.84
C ASP A 76 1.51 20.94 -6.51
N GLN A 77 0.28 20.62 -6.18
CA GLN A 77 -0.76 21.60 -5.84
C GLN A 77 -0.75 22.02 -4.38
N THR A 78 -0.34 21.14 -3.47
CA THR A 78 -0.57 21.31 -2.02
C THR A 78 0.69 21.27 -1.17
N GLY A 79 1.79 20.76 -1.69
CA GLY A 79 3.01 20.45 -0.95
C GLY A 79 2.95 19.13 -0.15
N TYR A 80 1.85 18.37 -0.23
CA TYR A 80 1.62 17.11 0.50
C TYR A 80 1.31 15.96 -0.45
N PRO A 81 1.66 14.70 -0.08
CA PRO A 81 2.57 14.26 1.00
C PRO A 81 4.03 14.54 0.65
N HIS A 82 4.96 14.39 1.61
CA HIS A 82 6.39 14.58 1.40
C HIS A 82 7.11 13.31 0.92
N ALA A 83 6.53 12.16 1.14
CA ALA A 83 6.96 10.87 0.61
C ALA A 83 5.75 9.94 0.45
N VAL A 84 5.92 8.90 -0.36
CA VAL A 84 4.86 7.93 -0.67
C VAL A 84 5.42 6.52 -0.55
N VAL A 85 4.64 5.66 0.13
CA VAL A 85 4.73 4.21 0.05
C VAL A 85 3.67 3.76 -0.94
N ALA A 86 4.08 3.30 -2.12
CA ALA A 86 3.18 2.91 -3.19
C ALA A 86 2.66 1.49 -3.02
N GLN A 87 1.61 1.13 -3.75
CA GLN A 87 1.11 -0.24 -3.80
C GLN A 87 1.81 -1.02 -4.91
N ALA A 88 2.23 -2.25 -4.61
CA ALA A 88 2.70 -3.20 -5.62
C ALA A 88 2.23 -4.61 -5.25
N TRP A 89 2.10 -5.48 -6.25
CA TRP A 89 1.79 -6.91 -6.08
C TRP A 89 2.93 -7.69 -6.73
N PHE A 90 3.80 -8.31 -5.90
CA PHE A 90 5.03 -8.94 -6.37
C PHE A 90 4.81 -10.18 -7.22
N ASP A 91 3.68 -10.82 -7.09
CA ASP A 91 3.25 -11.99 -7.88
C ASP A 91 2.66 -11.65 -9.25
N ARG A 92 2.59 -10.36 -9.62
CA ARG A 92 2.15 -9.93 -10.95
C ARG A 92 3.20 -10.22 -12.01
N ALA A 93 2.75 -10.62 -13.20
CA ALA A 93 3.64 -10.85 -14.34
C ALA A 93 4.35 -9.57 -14.82
N ASP A 94 3.74 -8.38 -14.63
CA ASP A 94 4.25 -7.07 -15.03
C ASP A 94 4.88 -6.27 -13.86
N ILE A 95 5.27 -6.95 -12.79
CA ILE A 95 5.78 -6.26 -11.58
C ILE A 95 7.01 -5.39 -11.86
N ALA A 96 7.90 -5.82 -12.75
CA ALA A 96 9.10 -5.04 -13.09
C ALA A 96 8.74 -3.68 -13.72
N GLU A 97 7.75 -3.66 -14.61
CA GLU A 97 7.24 -2.44 -15.25
C GLU A 97 6.49 -1.57 -14.25
N VAL A 98 5.70 -2.16 -13.36
CA VAL A 98 5.00 -1.43 -12.29
C VAL A 98 5.99 -0.72 -11.38
N LEU A 99 7.04 -1.41 -10.91
CA LEU A 99 8.07 -0.82 -10.06
C LEU A 99 8.87 0.27 -10.79
N ALA A 100 9.19 0.05 -12.07
CA ALA A 100 9.81 1.09 -12.90
C ALA A 100 8.91 2.32 -13.05
N GLY A 101 7.60 2.10 -13.21
CA GLY A 101 6.60 3.16 -13.24
C GLY A 101 6.55 3.98 -11.94
N HIS A 102 6.64 3.32 -10.79
CA HIS A 102 6.74 4.00 -9.49
C HIS A 102 8.06 4.76 -9.35
N ALA A 103 9.18 4.15 -9.75
CA ALA A 103 10.53 4.73 -9.66
C ALA A 103 10.70 6.03 -10.45
N ALA A 104 9.86 6.27 -11.46
CA ALA A 104 9.86 7.51 -12.23
C ALA A 104 9.40 8.74 -11.40
N TYR A 105 8.87 8.51 -10.19
CA TYR A 105 8.31 9.57 -9.35
C TYR A 105 9.14 9.81 -8.08
N PRO A 106 9.65 11.04 -7.86
CA PRO A 106 10.63 11.31 -6.81
C PRO A 106 10.08 11.24 -5.38
N LEU A 107 8.77 11.18 -5.17
CA LEU A 107 8.20 11.01 -3.82
C LEU A 107 8.20 9.56 -3.35
N ILE A 108 8.37 8.59 -4.26
CA ILE A 108 8.35 7.17 -3.90
C ILE A 108 9.61 6.80 -3.11
N ARG A 109 9.42 6.09 -2.01
CA ARG A 109 10.51 5.58 -1.15
C ARG A 109 10.40 4.07 -0.95
N SER A 110 9.20 3.56 -0.97
CA SER A 110 8.88 2.20 -0.58
C SER A 110 7.65 1.72 -1.33
N VAL A 111 7.42 0.43 -1.29
CA VAL A 111 6.15 -0.16 -1.68
C VAL A 111 5.61 -1.03 -0.55
N ARG A 112 4.30 -1.18 -0.50
CA ARG A 112 3.61 -2.10 0.39
C ARG A 112 2.76 -3.08 -0.41
N GLN A 113 2.90 -4.35 -0.09
CA GLN A 113 1.94 -5.41 -0.36
C GLN A 113 1.64 -6.11 0.97
N LYS A 114 0.38 -6.39 1.23
CA LYS A 114 -0.01 -7.30 2.31
C LYS A 114 0.11 -8.72 1.75
N PRO A 115 1.11 -9.52 2.16
CA PRO A 115 1.21 -10.89 1.70
C PRO A 115 0.03 -11.71 2.19
N THR A 116 -0.33 -12.77 1.47
CA THR A 116 -1.31 -13.74 1.97
C THR A 116 -0.85 -14.28 3.32
N ALA A 117 -1.73 -14.19 4.30
CA ALA A 117 -1.47 -14.61 5.66
C ALA A 117 -2.59 -15.48 6.20
N ALA A 118 -2.22 -16.50 6.98
CA ALA A 118 -3.18 -17.32 7.70
C ALA A 118 -3.94 -16.50 8.75
N ASN A 119 -5.20 -16.83 8.98
CA ASN A 119 -6.06 -16.14 9.94
C ASN A 119 -5.69 -16.42 11.42
N SER A 120 -4.84 -17.42 11.64
CA SER A 120 -4.37 -17.77 12.99
C SER A 120 -3.03 -18.50 12.93
N PRO A 121 -2.26 -18.54 14.04
CA PRO A 121 -1.01 -19.30 14.09
C PRO A 121 -1.18 -20.80 13.82
N LYS A 122 -2.37 -21.35 14.15
CA LYS A 122 -2.68 -22.78 13.92
C LYS A 122 -2.96 -23.10 12.45
N ALA A 123 -3.42 -22.12 11.70
CA ALA A 123 -3.69 -22.24 10.27
C ALA A 123 -2.48 -21.86 9.40
N PHE A 124 -1.34 -21.56 10.01
CA PHE A 124 -0.13 -21.21 9.29
C PHE A 124 0.34 -22.39 8.43
N GLU A 125 0.55 -22.12 7.14
CA GLU A 125 1.13 -23.04 6.17
C GLU A 125 2.30 -22.33 5.48
N ALA A 126 3.49 -22.87 5.62
CA ALA A 126 4.68 -22.30 5.04
C ALA A 126 4.63 -22.40 3.51
N GLY A 127 4.91 -21.30 2.81
CA GLY A 127 4.94 -21.27 1.35
C GLY A 127 3.56 -21.26 0.69
N ALA A 128 2.50 -20.92 1.43
CA ALA A 128 1.18 -20.71 0.84
C ALA A 128 1.24 -19.69 -0.31
N SER A 129 0.43 -19.88 -1.34
CA SER A 129 0.39 -18.97 -2.50
C SER A 129 0.16 -17.52 -2.07
N GLY A 130 0.98 -16.59 -2.58
CA GLY A 130 0.97 -15.17 -2.23
C GLY A 130 1.58 -14.83 -0.87
N SER A 131 2.11 -15.84 -0.12
CA SER A 131 2.89 -15.59 1.10
C SER A 131 4.30 -15.09 0.77
N MET A 132 5.04 -14.61 1.76
CA MET A 132 6.44 -14.18 1.60
C MET A 132 7.40 -15.32 1.26
N ALA A 133 6.99 -16.58 1.40
CA ALA A 133 7.76 -17.74 0.98
C ALA A 133 7.34 -18.27 -0.40
N ASP A 134 6.31 -17.73 -1.01
CA ASP A 134 5.92 -18.05 -2.39
C ASP A 134 7.02 -17.63 -3.37
N PRO A 135 7.51 -18.53 -4.25
CA PRO A 135 8.49 -18.18 -5.26
C PRO A 135 8.11 -16.98 -6.14
N ALA A 136 6.86 -16.88 -6.58
CA ALA A 136 6.38 -15.76 -7.40
C ALA A 136 6.49 -14.42 -6.66
N PHE A 137 6.12 -14.40 -5.37
CA PHE A 137 6.30 -13.22 -4.51
C PHE A 137 7.77 -12.83 -4.40
N ARG A 138 8.66 -13.81 -4.16
CA ARG A 138 10.10 -13.57 -4.00
C ARG A 138 10.76 -13.08 -5.28
N ASP A 139 10.38 -13.62 -6.42
CA ASP A 139 10.88 -13.19 -7.73
C ASP A 139 10.53 -11.71 -7.99
N GLY A 140 9.29 -11.32 -7.72
CA GLY A 140 8.89 -9.93 -7.86
C GLY A 140 9.56 -8.99 -6.83
N TYR A 141 9.70 -9.44 -5.58
CA TYR A 141 10.36 -8.69 -4.51
C TYR A 141 11.80 -8.29 -4.85
N GLN A 142 12.55 -9.15 -5.56
CA GLN A 142 13.94 -8.87 -5.94
C GLN A 142 14.09 -7.63 -6.85
N HIS A 143 13.05 -7.25 -7.59
CA HIS A 143 13.10 -6.06 -8.45
C HIS A 143 13.22 -4.75 -7.66
N LEU A 144 12.85 -4.72 -6.37
CA LEU A 144 12.98 -3.53 -5.52
C LEU A 144 14.40 -2.99 -5.47
N LYS A 145 15.39 -3.89 -5.40
CA LYS A 145 16.81 -3.54 -5.33
C LYS A 145 17.27 -2.68 -6.51
N ARG A 146 16.72 -2.92 -7.73
CA ARG A 146 17.07 -2.16 -8.94
C ARG A 146 16.69 -0.69 -8.84
N HIS A 147 15.68 -0.39 -8.04
CA HIS A 147 15.13 0.96 -7.89
C HIS A 147 15.45 1.60 -6.55
N GLY A 148 16.22 0.91 -5.68
CA GLY A 148 16.53 1.40 -4.34
C GLY A 148 15.30 1.61 -3.46
N MET A 149 14.22 0.86 -3.71
CA MET A 149 12.99 0.93 -2.93
C MET A 149 13.05 0.02 -1.72
N HIS A 150 12.41 0.46 -0.64
CA HIS A 150 12.16 -0.37 0.54
C HIS A 150 10.85 -1.13 0.40
N TYR A 151 10.64 -2.10 1.27
CA TYR A 151 9.39 -2.82 1.44
C TYR A 151 8.80 -2.56 2.82
N ASP A 152 7.58 -2.04 2.85
CA ASP A 152 6.80 -1.82 4.06
C ASP A 152 5.93 -3.05 4.32
N LEU A 153 6.34 -3.88 5.26
CA LEU A 153 5.66 -5.12 5.58
C LEU A 153 4.47 -4.90 6.50
N GLN A 154 3.32 -5.41 6.11
CA GLN A 154 2.16 -5.57 6.98
C GLN A 154 1.75 -7.04 7.02
N THR A 155 2.05 -7.73 8.13
CA THR A 155 1.75 -9.16 8.30
C THR A 155 1.49 -9.49 9.78
N PRO A 156 0.71 -10.55 10.08
CA PRO A 156 0.59 -11.04 11.43
C PRO A 156 1.91 -11.60 11.97
N TRP A 157 2.08 -11.56 13.29
CA TRP A 157 3.34 -11.97 13.94
C TRP A 157 3.78 -13.41 13.65
N TRP A 158 2.85 -14.32 13.37
CA TRP A 158 3.18 -15.71 13.05
C TRP A 158 3.80 -15.93 11.67
N HIS A 159 3.81 -14.89 10.82
CA HIS A 159 4.55 -14.88 9.56
C HIS A 159 5.92 -14.17 9.64
N LEU A 160 6.35 -13.71 10.82
CA LEU A 160 7.63 -13.02 10.96
C LEU A 160 8.85 -13.90 10.64
N GLY A 161 8.71 -15.23 10.76
CA GLY A 161 9.74 -16.18 10.31
C GLY A 161 10.00 -16.09 8.81
N GLU A 162 8.93 -16.07 7.98
CA GLU A 162 9.03 -15.88 6.53
C GLU A 162 9.57 -14.49 6.18
N ALA A 163 9.17 -13.45 6.93
CA ALA A 163 9.66 -12.10 6.74
C ALA A 163 11.16 -11.98 7.01
N ALA A 164 11.64 -12.60 8.08
CA ALA A 164 13.07 -12.64 8.41
C ALA A 164 13.90 -13.38 7.36
N ASP A 165 13.32 -14.42 6.75
CA ASP A 165 13.97 -15.17 5.67
C ASP A 165 13.97 -14.37 4.34
N LEU A 166 12.89 -13.65 4.03
CA LEU A 166 12.81 -12.77 2.87
C LEU A 166 13.83 -11.62 2.93
N ALA A 167 14.14 -11.12 4.13
CA ALA A 167 15.06 -9.99 4.35
C ALA A 167 16.55 -10.34 4.24
N ARG A 168 16.93 -11.62 4.11
CA ARG A 168 18.32 -12.10 3.95
C ARG A 168 18.79 -12.09 2.51
#